data_2b0856cf776b0b5c2944518aeb375ad3
#
_entry.id   2b0856cf776b0b5c2944518aeb375ad3
#
_cell.length_a   1.000
_cell.length_b   1.000
_cell.length_c   1.000
_cell.angle_alpha   90.00
_cell.angle_beta   90.00
_cell.angle_gamma   90.00
#
_symmetry.space_group_name_H-M   'P 1'
#
loop_
_entity.id
_entity.type
_entity.pdbx_description
1 polymer ?
#
loop_
_entity_poly.entity_id
_entity_poly.type
_entity_poly.pdbx_seq_one_letter_code
_entity_poly.pdbx_strand_id
1 'polypeptide(L)'
;MNCRSYILLLLSLFLFNCDQTINNNSKKISFPIENRYSNTGFALIYNNDLLDIKELENRSLDIYHNSLKKRSIVKIINPKNGKFLMAEVKSNKVKFSNFYNSILSPRIAEELDLNSNEPYIKIILVAKNSTFIAKKAKTFDEERIVAEKAPVDGIQINDLNKIKVKKKKIKEKAFSYSIKVADFYYKDTATSMLTRIKIETGINNLSIRELSKTKYRVLIGPFNDIKTLRDSFEKMNYFKFENLEIIKNV
;
A
#
# COMPACT_ATOMS: atom_id res chain seq x y z
N MET A 1 -0.11 78.53 15.97
CA MET A 1 0.11 77.04 15.81
C MET A 1 0.91 76.89 14.55
N ASN A 2 2.13 76.38 14.68
CA ASN A 2 3.15 76.48 13.64
C ASN A 2 2.98 75.43 12.57
N CYS A 3 2.99 75.82 11.31
CA CYS A 3 2.90 74.95 10.12
C CYS A 3 3.86 73.74 10.14
N ARG A 4 4.99 73.87 10.83
CA ARG A 4 5.98 72.81 11.11
C ARG A 4 5.42 71.60 11.90
N SER A 5 4.46 71.89 12.81
CA SER A 5 3.86 70.79 13.64
C SER A 5 2.92 69.91 12.84
N TYR A 6 2.24 70.45 11.83
CA TYR A 6 1.38 69.67 10.93
C TYR A 6 2.17 68.79 9.98
N ILE A 7 3.33 69.24 9.54
CA ILE A 7 4.22 68.47 8.65
C ILE A 7 4.77 67.29 9.40
N LEU A 8 5.16 67.38 10.65
CA LEU A 8 5.62 66.29 11.49
C LEU A 8 4.51 65.28 11.79
N LEU A 9 3.28 65.73 11.98
CA LEU A 9 2.12 64.87 12.22
C LEU A 9 1.71 64.12 10.94
N LEU A 10 1.85 64.74 9.78
CA LEU A 10 1.60 64.12 8.49
C LEU A 10 2.69 63.10 8.12
N LEU A 11 3.95 63.33 8.49
CA LEU A 11 5.05 62.41 8.27
C LEU A 11 4.94 61.14 9.15
N SER A 12 4.38 61.26 10.37
CA SER A 12 4.18 60.12 11.26
C SER A 12 3.08 59.16 10.77
N LEU A 13 2.11 59.64 10.01
CA LEU A 13 1.05 58.83 9.41
C LEU A 13 1.55 57.92 8.28
N PHE A 14 2.66 58.27 7.62
CA PHE A 14 3.24 57.45 6.58
C PHE A 14 4.13 56.30 7.10
N LEU A 15 4.50 56.30 8.39
CA LEU A 15 5.35 55.29 8.98
C LEU A 15 4.59 54.05 9.51
N PHE A 16 3.26 54.08 9.55
CA PHE A 16 2.44 52.99 10.06
C PHE A 16 1.97 52.01 9.00
N ASN A 17 2.38 52.12 7.75
CA ASN A 17 1.92 51.26 6.65
C ASN A 17 2.92 50.18 6.24
N CYS A 18 3.75 49.71 7.15
CA CYS A 18 4.62 48.57 6.89
C CYS A 18 4.39 47.44 7.89
N ASP A 19 3.12 47.06 8.12
CA ASP A 19 2.82 45.77 8.71
C ASP A 19 2.62 44.80 7.54
N GLN A 20 3.74 44.33 6.97
CA GLN A 20 3.74 43.12 6.17
C GLN A 20 3.42 41.99 7.15
N THR A 21 2.14 41.72 7.38
CA THR A 21 1.70 40.44 7.85
C THR A 21 2.22 39.42 6.82
N ILE A 22 3.36 38.81 7.14
CA ILE A 22 3.79 37.57 6.49
C ILE A 22 2.66 36.59 6.80
N ASN A 23 1.65 36.60 5.91
CA ASN A 23 0.65 35.57 5.86
C ASN A 23 1.38 34.29 5.45
N ASN A 24 2.02 33.63 6.41
CA ASN A 24 2.43 32.24 6.35
C ASN A 24 1.17 31.35 6.27
N ASN A 25 0.29 31.69 5.33
CA ASN A 25 -0.62 30.75 4.73
C ASN A 25 0.24 29.83 3.84
N SER A 26 1.16 29.09 4.45
CA SER A 26 1.46 27.79 3.93
C SER A 26 0.11 27.10 3.91
N LYS A 27 -0.60 27.15 2.76
CA LYS A 27 -1.70 26.25 2.45
C LYS A 27 -1.11 24.88 2.77
N LYS A 28 -1.36 24.38 3.99
CA LYS A 28 -1.27 22.96 4.22
C LYS A 28 -2.18 22.38 3.15
N ILE A 29 -1.56 21.92 2.07
CA ILE A 29 -2.25 21.13 1.07
C ILE A 29 -2.63 19.88 1.84
N SER A 30 -3.72 19.97 2.60
CA SER A 30 -4.41 18.81 3.11
C SER A 30 -5.01 18.18 1.84
N PHE A 31 -4.23 17.29 1.24
CA PHE A 31 -4.84 16.34 0.33
C PHE A 31 -5.98 15.71 1.15
N PRO A 32 -7.24 15.84 0.69
CA PRO A 32 -8.31 15.11 1.35
C PRO A 32 -7.79 13.69 1.42
N ILE A 33 -7.82 13.09 2.61
CA ILE A 33 -7.60 11.66 2.80
C ILE A 33 -8.85 11.03 2.17
N GLU A 34 -8.94 11.10 0.85
CA GLU A 34 -9.81 10.21 0.09
C GLU A 34 -9.40 8.83 0.56
N ASN A 35 -10.39 8.01 0.91
CA ASN A 35 -10.19 6.62 1.30
C ASN A 35 -9.27 5.97 0.27
N ARG A 36 -7.95 6.06 0.51
CA ARG A 36 -6.95 5.56 -0.42
C ARG A 36 -7.15 4.07 -0.45
N TYR A 37 -7.37 3.54 -1.64
CA TYR A 37 -7.46 2.10 -1.81
C TYR A 37 -6.29 1.42 -1.09
N SER A 38 -6.60 0.53 -0.18
CA SER A 38 -5.64 -0.31 0.52
C SER A 38 -6.20 -1.72 0.58
N ASN A 39 -5.44 -2.68 0.10
CA ASN A 39 -5.79 -4.09 0.14
C ASN A 39 -4.60 -4.90 0.61
N THR A 40 -4.87 -5.92 1.43
CA THR A 40 -3.86 -6.86 1.92
C THR A 40 -4.31 -8.27 1.56
N GLY A 41 -3.44 -9.04 0.94
CA GLY A 41 -3.77 -10.39 0.47
C GLY A 41 -2.61 -11.03 -0.28
N PHE A 42 -2.88 -12.18 -0.88
CA PHE A 42 -1.89 -12.88 -1.68
C PHE A 42 -1.73 -12.24 -3.06
N ALA A 43 -0.51 -12.20 -3.54
CA ALA A 43 -0.18 -11.86 -4.92
C ALA A 43 0.15 -13.13 -5.71
N LEU A 44 0.02 -13.06 -7.02
CA LEU A 44 0.54 -14.06 -7.93
C LEU A 44 1.86 -13.53 -8.52
N ILE A 45 2.94 -14.28 -8.40
CA ILE A 45 4.20 -13.92 -9.06
C ILE A 45 4.11 -14.42 -10.49
N TYR A 46 4.31 -13.52 -11.46
CA TYR A 46 4.26 -13.84 -12.86
C TYR A 46 5.35 -14.87 -13.21
N ASN A 47 4.96 -15.88 -13.97
CA ASN A 47 5.86 -16.82 -14.63
C ASN A 47 5.33 -17.10 -16.04
N ASN A 48 6.19 -17.62 -16.91
CA ASN A 48 5.84 -17.86 -18.32
C ASN A 48 4.84 -19.03 -18.50
N ASP A 49 4.56 -19.80 -17.45
CA ASP A 49 3.59 -20.90 -17.49
C ASP A 49 2.14 -20.40 -17.41
N LEU A 50 1.94 -19.11 -17.13
CA LEU A 50 0.63 -18.48 -17.09
C LEU A 50 0.17 -18.10 -18.52
N LEU A 51 -0.18 -19.08 -19.33
CA LEU A 51 -0.46 -18.95 -20.76
C LEU A 51 -1.60 -17.97 -21.10
N ASP A 52 -2.58 -17.79 -20.19
CA ASP A 52 -3.73 -16.91 -20.40
C ASP A 52 -3.46 -15.46 -19.98
N ILE A 53 -2.28 -15.16 -19.46
CA ILE A 53 -1.93 -13.84 -18.94
C ILE A 53 -0.93 -13.19 -19.89
N LYS A 54 -1.29 -11.98 -20.37
CA LYS A 54 -0.37 -11.19 -21.19
C LYS A 54 0.97 -11.05 -20.49
N GLU A 55 2.04 -11.19 -21.24
CA GLU A 55 3.41 -11.10 -20.75
C GLU A 55 3.67 -9.85 -19.91
N LEU A 56 4.22 -10.06 -18.72
CA LEU A 56 4.70 -9.03 -17.82
C LEU A 56 6.22 -9.08 -17.82
N GLU A 57 6.86 -8.00 -18.21
CA GLU A 57 8.31 -7.93 -18.29
C GLU A 57 8.96 -8.25 -16.94
N ASN A 58 9.83 -9.26 -16.92
CA ASN A 58 10.43 -9.81 -15.69
C ASN A 58 11.23 -8.78 -14.89
N ARG A 59 11.83 -7.79 -15.56
CA ARG A 59 12.67 -6.75 -14.95
C ARG A 59 11.93 -5.46 -14.65
N SER A 60 10.66 -5.35 -15.01
CA SER A 60 9.86 -4.15 -14.74
C SER A 60 9.37 -4.09 -13.29
N LEU A 61 8.99 -2.89 -12.85
CA LEU A 61 8.24 -2.69 -11.60
C LEU A 61 6.75 -2.53 -11.89
N ASP A 62 6.24 -3.37 -12.78
CA ASP A 62 4.84 -3.35 -13.21
C ASP A 62 4.03 -4.43 -12.51
N ILE A 63 2.73 -4.15 -12.37
CA ILE A 63 1.76 -5.12 -11.87
C ILE A 63 0.51 -5.16 -12.74
N TYR A 64 -0.23 -6.27 -12.67
CA TYR A 64 -1.63 -6.32 -13.06
C TYR A 64 -2.53 -6.26 -11.83
N HIS A 65 -3.64 -5.55 -11.96
CA HIS A 65 -4.59 -5.38 -10.86
C HIS A 65 -6.03 -5.31 -11.42
N ASN A 66 -6.99 -6.00 -10.77
CA ASN A 66 -8.36 -6.11 -11.32
C ASN A 66 -9.14 -4.79 -11.29
N SER A 67 -8.95 -3.93 -10.30
CA SER A 67 -9.79 -2.74 -10.08
C SER A 67 -9.08 -1.40 -10.24
N LEU A 68 -7.75 -1.33 -10.04
CA LEU A 68 -7.02 -0.08 -10.17
C LEU A 68 -6.82 0.29 -11.64
N LYS A 69 -6.93 1.58 -11.95
CA LYS A 69 -6.78 2.08 -13.32
C LYS A 69 -5.33 1.90 -13.80
N LYS A 70 -5.17 1.66 -15.11
CA LYS A 70 -3.87 1.67 -15.78
C LYS A 70 -3.10 2.96 -15.46
N ARG A 71 -1.79 2.88 -15.29
CA ARG A 71 -0.88 3.96 -14.91
C ARG A 71 -1.09 4.53 -13.50
N SER A 72 -1.84 3.84 -12.65
CA SER A 72 -1.87 4.17 -11.23
C SER A 72 -0.56 3.75 -10.58
N ILE A 73 -0.06 4.57 -9.67
CA ILE A 73 1.12 4.24 -8.86
C ILE A 73 0.66 3.69 -7.52
N VAL A 74 1.19 2.54 -7.17
CA VAL A 74 0.89 1.85 -5.92
C VAL A 74 2.17 1.64 -5.11
N LYS A 75 2.03 1.69 -3.80
CA LYS A 75 3.05 1.25 -2.85
C LYS A 75 2.74 -0.19 -2.48
N ILE A 76 3.68 -1.08 -2.74
CA ILE A 76 3.61 -2.49 -2.37
C ILE A 76 4.51 -2.70 -1.16
N ILE A 77 3.99 -3.34 -0.13
CA ILE A 77 4.67 -3.57 1.13
C ILE A 77 4.64 -5.08 1.42
N ASN A 78 5.79 -5.64 1.78
CA ASN A 78 5.85 -6.96 2.39
C ASN A 78 5.64 -6.81 3.91
N PRO A 79 4.49 -7.25 4.47
CA PRO A 79 4.21 -7.07 5.90
C PRO A 79 5.15 -7.87 6.82
N LYS A 80 5.86 -8.86 6.27
CA LYS A 80 6.73 -9.77 7.03
C LYS A 80 8.06 -9.10 7.42
N ASN A 81 8.62 -8.29 6.51
CA ASN A 81 9.92 -7.64 6.69
C ASN A 81 9.86 -6.10 6.64
N GLY A 82 8.69 -5.52 6.31
CA GLY A 82 8.49 -4.08 6.19
C GLY A 82 9.07 -3.45 4.92
N LYS A 83 9.74 -4.22 4.04
CA LYS A 83 10.23 -3.69 2.76
C LYS A 83 9.08 -3.22 1.90
N PHE A 84 9.31 -2.17 1.15
CA PHE A 84 8.34 -1.63 0.22
C PHE A 84 8.99 -1.07 -1.03
N LEU A 85 8.21 -1.00 -2.10
CA LEU A 85 8.58 -0.32 -3.35
C LEU A 85 7.36 0.32 -3.99
N MET A 86 7.62 1.15 -5.00
CA MET A 86 6.58 1.77 -5.83
C MET A 86 6.50 1.01 -7.15
N ALA A 87 5.27 0.68 -7.56
CA ALA A 87 5.01 -0.03 -8.81
C ALA A 87 3.92 0.67 -9.62
N GLU A 88 3.92 0.43 -10.94
CA GLU A 88 2.90 0.95 -11.84
C GLU A 88 1.89 -0.14 -12.22
N VAL A 89 0.62 0.21 -12.25
CA VAL A 89 -0.43 -0.67 -12.79
C VAL A 89 -0.38 -0.67 -14.32
N LYS A 90 0.16 -1.72 -14.93
CA LYS A 90 0.27 -1.86 -16.38
C LYS A 90 -1.08 -2.08 -17.05
N SER A 91 -1.96 -2.85 -16.42
CA SER A 91 -3.31 -3.12 -16.92
C SER A 91 -4.26 -3.58 -15.81
N ASN A 92 -5.55 -3.27 -16.01
CA ASN A 92 -6.66 -3.78 -15.21
C ASN A 92 -7.63 -4.66 -16.04
N LYS A 93 -7.24 -5.02 -17.24
CA LYS A 93 -8.05 -5.85 -18.15
C LYS A 93 -7.69 -7.32 -18.10
N VAL A 94 -6.60 -7.65 -17.42
CA VAL A 94 -6.16 -9.04 -17.25
C VAL A 94 -7.06 -9.71 -16.22
N LYS A 95 -7.68 -10.82 -16.60
CA LYS A 95 -8.55 -11.60 -15.70
C LYS A 95 -7.72 -12.63 -14.95
N PHE A 96 -7.82 -12.65 -13.65
CA PHE A 96 -7.24 -13.65 -12.76
C PHE A 96 -8.14 -13.84 -11.54
N SER A 97 -7.91 -14.90 -10.77
CA SER A 97 -8.73 -15.21 -9.60
C SER A 97 -8.73 -14.05 -8.59
N ASN A 98 -9.90 -13.71 -8.06
CA ASN A 98 -10.06 -12.68 -7.02
C ASN A 98 -9.40 -13.06 -5.68
N PHE A 99 -8.91 -14.30 -5.57
CA PHE A 99 -8.06 -14.73 -4.46
C PHE A 99 -6.77 -13.90 -4.39
N TYR A 100 -6.21 -13.56 -5.57
CA TYR A 100 -5.03 -12.73 -5.66
C TYR A 100 -5.42 -11.25 -5.80
N ASN A 101 -4.75 -10.40 -5.05
CA ASN A 101 -4.97 -8.95 -5.17
C ASN A 101 -4.26 -8.35 -6.39
N SER A 102 -3.20 -8.98 -6.87
CA SER A 102 -2.43 -8.52 -8.04
C SER A 102 -1.55 -9.64 -8.61
N ILE A 103 -1.06 -9.42 -9.83
CA ILE A 103 0.04 -10.19 -10.40
C ILE A 103 1.28 -9.29 -10.41
N LEU A 104 2.37 -9.76 -9.83
CA LEU A 104 3.62 -9.02 -9.69
C LEU A 104 4.65 -9.50 -10.71
N SER A 105 5.50 -8.61 -11.20
CA SER A 105 6.71 -9.02 -11.91
C SER A 105 7.67 -9.78 -10.96
N PRO A 106 8.50 -10.69 -11.46
CA PRO A 106 9.49 -11.41 -10.65
C PRO A 106 10.43 -10.46 -9.89
N ARG A 107 10.85 -9.36 -10.51
CA ARG A 107 11.69 -8.34 -9.87
C ARG A 107 11.06 -7.76 -8.60
N ILE A 108 9.77 -7.48 -8.61
CA ILE A 108 9.07 -6.97 -7.41
C ILE A 108 9.16 -7.99 -6.28
N ALA A 109 8.97 -9.27 -6.59
CA ALA A 109 9.06 -10.34 -5.60
C ALA A 109 10.48 -10.45 -5.00
N GLU A 110 11.51 -10.34 -5.82
CA GLU A 110 12.91 -10.36 -5.41
C GLU A 110 13.25 -9.15 -4.52
N GLU A 111 12.93 -7.93 -4.96
CA GLU A 111 13.25 -6.71 -4.20
C GLU A 111 12.54 -6.64 -2.84
N LEU A 112 11.34 -7.20 -2.75
CA LEU A 112 10.58 -7.28 -1.50
C LEU A 112 10.94 -8.50 -0.63
N ASP A 113 11.85 -9.38 -1.07
CA ASP A 113 12.13 -10.69 -0.44
C ASP A 113 10.82 -11.46 -0.15
N LEU A 114 9.97 -11.60 -1.14
CA LEU A 114 8.73 -12.35 -0.98
C LEU A 114 9.02 -13.85 -1.02
N ASN A 115 8.43 -14.59 -0.08
CA ASN A 115 8.43 -16.04 -0.16
C ASN A 115 7.46 -16.49 -1.26
N SER A 116 7.95 -17.22 -2.26
CA SER A 116 7.13 -17.71 -3.38
C SER A 116 5.98 -18.61 -2.93
N ASN A 117 6.14 -19.31 -1.80
CA ASN A 117 5.07 -20.14 -1.22
C ASN A 117 4.07 -19.35 -0.38
N GLU A 118 4.40 -18.12 0.01
CA GLU A 118 3.56 -17.25 0.83
C GLU A 118 3.73 -15.79 0.37
N PRO A 119 3.36 -15.45 -0.89
CA PRO A 119 3.53 -14.10 -1.43
C PRO A 119 2.44 -13.15 -0.92
N TYR A 120 2.45 -12.86 0.39
CA TYR A 120 1.46 -12.03 1.06
C TYR A 120 1.94 -10.59 1.12
N ILE A 121 1.15 -9.66 0.56
CA ILE A 121 1.51 -8.26 0.39
C ILE A 121 0.38 -7.33 0.81
N LYS A 122 0.75 -6.08 1.06
CA LYS A 122 -0.18 -4.96 1.20
C LYS A 122 0.03 -3.98 0.05
N ILE A 123 -1.03 -3.64 -0.66
CA ILE A 123 -1.04 -2.64 -1.74
C ILE A 123 -1.75 -1.39 -1.23
N ILE A 124 -1.18 -0.23 -1.49
CA ILE A 124 -1.75 1.09 -1.18
C ILE A 124 -1.68 1.93 -2.44
N LEU A 125 -2.81 2.47 -2.89
CA LEU A 125 -2.85 3.42 -3.99
C LEU A 125 -2.22 4.75 -3.55
N VAL A 126 -1.21 5.21 -4.28
CA VAL A 126 -0.52 6.48 -4.01
C VAL A 126 -1.03 7.58 -4.93
N ALA A 127 -1.12 7.29 -6.23
CA ALA A 127 -1.58 8.25 -7.22
C ALA A 127 -2.45 7.55 -8.27
N LYS A 128 -3.61 8.16 -8.59
CA LYS A 128 -4.47 7.74 -9.69
C LYS A 128 -3.98 8.41 -10.95
N ASN A 129 -3.55 7.61 -11.94
CA ASN A 129 -3.29 8.07 -13.30
C ASN A 129 -2.27 9.24 -13.35
N SER A 130 -1.10 9.04 -12.73
CA SER A 130 -0.06 10.06 -12.75
C SER A 130 0.60 10.10 -14.13
N THR A 131 0.14 10.99 -15.00
CA THR A 131 1.05 11.67 -15.90
C THR A 131 1.95 12.57 -15.05
N PHE A 132 2.79 11.96 -14.22
CA PHE A 132 3.89 12.68 -13.62
C PHE A 132 4.88 12.91 -14.78
N ILE A 133 4.68 14.00 -15.49
CA ILE A 133 5.74 14.57 -16.32
C ILE A 133 6.76 15.04 -15.28
N ALA A 134 7.81 14.25 -15.07
CA ALA A 134 8.98 14.71 -14.36
C ALA A 134 9.46 15.96 -15.11
N LYS A 135 9.10 17.14 -14.62
CA LYS A 135 9.71 18.38 -15.10
C LYS A 135 11.18 18.19 -14.76
N LYS A 136 12.00 18.14 -15.81
CA LYS A 136 13.46 18.11 -15.69
C LYS A 136 13.84 19.12 -14.62
N ALA A 137 14.43 18.65 -13.53
CA ALA A 137 14.85 19.54 -12.47
C ALA A 137 15.75 20.61 -13.12
N LYS A 138 15.34 21.87 -13.01
CA LYS A 138 16.23 22.98 -13.37
C LYS A 138 17.30 22.98 -12.29
N THR A 139 18.46 22.48 -12.62
CA THR A 139 19.64 22.67 -11.79
C THR A 139 19.94 24.15 -11.85
N PHE A 140 19.89 24.83 -10.71
CA PHE A 140 20.28 26.25 -10.65
C PHE A 140 21.77 26.33 -10.90
N ASP A 141 22.20 27.37 -11.61
CA ASP A 141 23.61 27.55 -11.96
C ASP A 141 24.52 27.58 -10.72
N GLU A 142 24.00 28.00 -9.57
CA GLU A 142 24.68 27.95 -8.27
C GLU A 142 24.99 26.50 -7.80
N GLU A 143 24.07 25.55 -7.99
CA GLU A 143 24.32 24.14 -7.64
C GLU A 143 25.36 23.50 -8.56
N ARG A 144 25.42 23.93 -9.82
CA ARG A 144 26.40 23.47 -10.78
C ARG A 144 27.81 23.96 -10.42
N ILE A 145 27.94 25.22 -9.97
CA ILE A 145 29.22 25.80 -9.52
C ILE A 145 29.70 25.12 -8.23
N VAL A 146 28.79 24.71 -7.32
CA VAL A 146 29.14 23.97 -6.10
C VAL A 146 29.60 22.54 -6.44
N ALA A 147 28.93 21.87 -7.36
CA ALA A 147 29.31 20.54 -7.79
C ALA A 147 30.68 20.50 -8.51
N GLU A 148 31.02 21.55 -9.26
CA GLU A 148 32.32 21.69 -9.93
C GLU A 148 33.47 22.05 -8.95
N LYS A 149 33.17 22.62 -7.79
CA LYS A 149 34.15 23.01 -6.77
C LYS A 149 34.30 21.98 -5.65
N ALA A 150 33.47 20.94 -5.60
CA ALA A 150 33.61 19.91 -4.59
C ALA A 150 34.86 19.06 -4.86
N PRO A 151 35.89 19.06 -3.98
CA PRO A 151 37.05 18.21 -4.16
C PRO A 151 36.62 16.75 -4.03
N VAL A 152 36.73 16.00 -5.13
CA VAL A 152 36.40 14.56 -5.18
C VAL A 152 37.52 13.71 -4.58
N ASP A 153 38.69 14.30 -4.26
CA ASP A 153 39.86 13.60 -3.74
C ASP A 153 39.87 13.64 -2.20
N GLY A 154 39.18 12.74 -1.55
CA GLY A 154 39.28 12.65 -0.10
C GLY A 154 38.16 11.92 0.63
N ILE A 155 37.18 11.39 -0.06
CA ILE A 155 36.16 10.55 0.58
C ILE A 155 36.74 9.15 0.72
N GLN A 156 37.41 8.88 1.85
CA GLN A 156 37.64 7.51 2.27
C GLN A 156 36.27 6.93 2.61
N ILE A 157 35.77 6.06 1.74
CA ILE A 157 34.61 5.23 2.03
C ILE A 157 35.07 4.23 3.11
N ASN A 158 34.98 4.65 4.35
CA ASN A 158 35.01 3.71 5.46
C ASN A 158 33.78 2.83 5.34
N ASP A 159 34.04 1.56 5.04
CA ASP A 159 33.01 0.51 4.91
C ASP A 159 32.22 0.38 6.22
N LEU A 160 31.12 1.12 6.33
CA LEU A 160 30.18 1.08 7.43
C LEU A 160 29.37 -0.24 7.50
N ASN A 161 29.64 -1.17 6.57
CA ASN A 161 28.96 -2.46 6.49
C ASN A 161 29.45 -3.51 7.52
N LYS A 162 30.35 -3.16 8.44
CA LYS A 162 30.79 -4.10 9.50
C LYS A 162 29.93 -4.09 10.77
N ILE A 163 28.75 -3.53 10.74
CA ILE A 163 27.78 -3.81 11.81
C ILE A 163 27.25 -5.23 11.56
N LYS A 164 27.87 -6.21 12.21
CA LYS A 164 27.31 -7.55 12.35
C LYS A 164 26.01 -7.43 13.15
N VAL A 165 24.93 -7.09 12.47
CA VAL A 165 23.58 -7.26 13.01
C VAL A 165 23.42 -8.75 13.24
N LYS A 166 23.51 -9.18 14.51
CA LYS A 166 23.08 -10.51 14.91
C LYS A 166 21.67 -10.68 14.40
N LYS A 167 21.48 -11.37 13.27
CA LYS A 167 20.18 -11.80 12.78
C LYS A 167 19.59 -12.67 13.87
N LYS A 168 18.72 -12.09 14.73
CA LYS A 168 17.83 -12.88 15.56
C LYS A 168 17.11 -13.81 14.57
N LYS A 169 17.30 -15.12 14.71
CA LYS A 169 16.49 -16.12 14.02
C LYS A 169 15.06 -15.90 14.48
N ILE A 170 14.30 -15.12 13.73
CA ILE A 170 12.86 -15.00 13.90
C ILE A 170 12.35 -16.40 13.53
N LYS A 171 11.82 -17.13 14.52
CA LYS A 171 11.12 -18.38 14.26
C LYS A 171 10.07 -18.06 13.20
N GLU A 172 10.20 -18.63 12.01
CA GLU A 172 9.21 -18.46 10.97
C GLU A 172 7.89 -18.98 11.53
N LYS A 173 6.94 -18.05 11.71
CA LYS A 173 5.58 -18.44 12.11
C LYS A 173 5.02 -19.29 10.97
N ALA A 174 4.48 -20.45 11.31
CA ALA A 174 3.87 -21.35 10.36
C ALA A 174 2.77 -20.63 9.56
N PHE A 175 2.55 -21.05 8.31
CA PHE A 175 1.45 -20.56 7.48
C PHE A 175 0.14 -20.78 8.22
N SER A 176 -0.58 -19.71 8.54
CA SER A 176 -1.89 -19.79 9.19
C SER A 176 -2.73 -18.59 8.79
N TYR A 177 -3.78 -18.85 8.01
CA TYR A 177 -4.68 -17.82 7.47
C TYR A 177 -6.13 -18.23 7.60
N SER A 178 -7.02 -17.25 7.71
CA SER A 178 -8.47 -17.45 7.70
C SER A 178 -9.12 -16.50 6.71
N ILE A 179 -10.24 -16.89 6.15
CA ILE A 179 -11.09 -16.03 5.32
C ILE A 179 -12.12 -15.38 6.25
N LYS A 180 -12.10 -14.07 6.34
CA LYS A 180 -13.14 -13.27 6.97
C LYS A 180 -14.28 -13.12 5.97
N VAL A 181 -15.45 -13.61 6.33
CA VAL A 181 -16.66 -13.51 5.50
C VAL A 181 -17.36 -12.18 5.73
N ALA A 182 -17.78 -11.93 6.95
CA ALA A 182 -18.46 -10.69 7.35
C ALA A 182 -18.46 -10.52 8.88
N ASP A 183 -18.74 -9.29 9.30
CA ASP A 183 -19.00 -8.95 10.69
C ASP A 183 -20.52 -8.70 10.85
N PHE A 184 -21.16 -9.36 11.80
CA PHE A 184 -22.59 -9.26 12.10
C PHE A 184 -22.82 -8.59 13.45
N TYR A 185 -23.95 -7.88 13.58
CA TYR A 185 -24.33 -7.25 14.83
C TYR A 185 -24.91 -8.24 15.83
N TYR A 186 -25.65 -9.25 15.35
CA TYR A 186 -26.30 -10.27 16.17
C TYR A 186 -25.62 -11.63 15.99
N LYS A 187 -25.48 -12.37 17.10
CA LYS A 187 -24.90 -13.71 17.10
C LYS A 187 -25.72 -14.70 16.28
N ASP A 188 -27.05 -14.62 16.37
CA ASP A 188 -27.96 -15.52 15.66
C ASP A 188 -27.84 -15.36 14.15
N THR A 189 -27.68 -14.13 13.66
CA THR A 189 -27.44 -13.86 12.23
C THR A 189 -26.09 -14.44 11.78
N ALA A 190 -25.04 -14.31 12.60
CA ALA A 190 -23.74 -14.92 12.33
C ALA A 190 -23.84 -16.45 12.28
N THR A 191 -24.60 -17.05 13.20
CA THR A 191 -24.83 -18.50 13.26
C THR A 191 -25.62 -18.99 12.04
N SER A 192 -26.66 -18.28 11.64
CA SER A 192 -27.43 -18.58 10.45
C SER A 192 -26.59 -18.53 9.19
N MET A 193 -25.71 -17.52 9.06
CA MET A 193 -24.77 -17.42 7.94
C MET A 193 -23.77 -18.59 7.93
N LEU A 194 -23.20 -18.95 9.08
CA LEU A 194 -22.30 -20.08 9.21
C LEU A 194 -22.97 -21.38 8.74
N THR A 195 -24.20 -21.64 9.20
CA THR A 195 -24.98 -22.84 8.82
C THR A 195 -25.24 -22.86 7.32
N ARG A 196 -25.58 -21.71 6.75
CA ARG A 196 -25.82 -21.56 5.32
C ARG A 196 -24.56 -21.87 4.50
N ILE A 197 -23.40 -21.32 4.86
CA ILE A 197 -22.12 -21.60 4.21
C ILE A 197 -21.82 -23.11 4.27
N LYS A 198 -22.00 -23.73 5.44
CA LYS A 198 -21.75 -25.16 5.62
C LYS A 198 -22.59 -26.01 4.69
N ILE A 199 -23.87 -25.70 4.57
CA ILE A 199 -24.79 -26.47 3.72
C ILE A 199 -24.52 -26.28 2.24
N GLU A 200 -24.30 -25.02 1.82
CA GLU A 200 -24.19 -24.71 0.38
C GLU A 200 -22.79 -25.00 -0.20
N THR A 201 -21.71 -24.92 0.60
CA THR A 201 -20.33 -25.13 0.11
C THR A 201 -19.67 -26.42 0.56
N GLY A 202 -20.24 -27.09 1.58
CA GLY A 202 -19.62 -28.25 2.23
C GLY A 202 -18.35 -27.91 3.03
N ILE A 203 -18.06 -26.64 3.28
CA ILE A 203 -16.91 -26.21 4.10
C ILE A 203 -17.27 -26.47 5.58
N ASN A 204 -16.42 -27.23 6.27
CA ASN A 204 -16.66 -27.60 7.67
C ASN A 204 -15.84 -26.76 8.67
N ASN A 205 -14.71 -26.17 8.21
CA ASN A 205 -13.84 -25.39 9.07
C ASN A 205 -14.33 -23.95 9.22
N LEU A 206 -15.40 -23.76 9.98
CA LEU A 206 -16.11 -22.51 10.17
C LEU A 206 -16.13 -22.12 11.65
N SER A 207 -15.98 -20.85 11.96
CA SER A 207 -16.02 -20.33 13.32
C SER A 207 -16.61 -18.94 13.41
N ILE A 208 -17.14 -18.61 14.59
CA ILE A 208 -17.59 -17.26 14.93
C ILE A 208 -16.65 -16.73 16.01
N ARG A 209 -16.05 -15.57 15.76
CA ARG A 209 -15.23 -14.84 16.75
C ARG A 209 -16.03 -13.64 17.25
N GLU A 210 -16.28 -13.59 18.53
CA GLU A 210 -16.83 -12.40 19.19
C GLU A 210 -15.73 -11.35 19.31
N LEU A 211 -15.94 -10.17 18.69
CA LEU A 211 -15.04 -9.03 18.76
C LEU A 211 -15.51 -8.00 19.80
N SER A 212 -16.81 -7.92 20.01
CA SER A 212 -17.45 -7.12 21.05
C SER A 212 -18.88 -7.64 21.27
N LYS A 213 -19.60 -7.08 22.28
CA LYS A 213 -21.00 -7.43 22.57
C LYS A 213 -21.96 -7.32 21.38
N THR A 214 -21.58 -6.53 20.36
CA THR A 214 -22.39 -6.23 19.17
C THR A 214 -21.62 -6.50 17.88
N LYS A 215 -20.58 -7.33 17.91
CA LYS A 215 -19.80 -7.60 16.70
C LYS A 215 -19.28 -9.04 16.67
N TYR A 216 -19.89 -9.84 15.81
CA TYR A 216 -19.62 -11.26 15.62
C TYR A 216 -19.05 -11.49 14.24
N ARG A 217 -17.80 -11.96 14.18
CA ARG A 217 -17.10 -12.19 12.91
C ARG A 217 -17.21 -13.65 12.50
N VAL A 218 -17.70 -13.89 11.29
CA VAL A 218 -17.70 -15.22 10.67
C VAL A 218 -16.40 -15.44 9.93
N LEU A 219 -15.71 -16.54 10.25
CA LEU A 219 -14.43 -16.94 9.74
C LEU A 219 -14.49 -18.34 9.14
N ILE A 220 -13.75 -18.56 8.07
CA ILE A 220 -13.45 -19.89 7.51
C ILE A 220 -11.96 -20.14 7.73
N GLY A 221 -11.62 -21.26 8.32
CA GLY A 221 -10.23 -21.60 8.66
C GLY A 221 -10.07 -21.84 10.16
N PRO A 222 -8.83 -21.97 10.67
CA PRO A 222 -7.57 -21.64 9.99
C PRO A 222 -7.17 -22.64 8.90
N PHE A 223 -6.41 -22.14 7.90
CA PHE A 223 -5.79 -22.93 6.86
C PHE A 223 -4.27 -22.92 7.05
N ASN A 224 -3.62 -24.06 6.78
CA ASN A 224 -2.18 -24.23 6.94
C ASN A 224 -1.43 -24.29 5.60
N ASP A 225 -2.13 -24.18 4.49
CA ASP A 225 -1.57 -24.13 3.14
C ASP A 225 -2.40 -23.23 2.21
N ILE A 226 -1.72 -22.70 1.19
CA ILE A 226 -2.33 -21.74 0.25
C ILE A 226 -3.36 -22.40 -0.68
N LYS A 227 -3.20 -23.69 -0.99
CA LYS A 227 -4.09 -24.39 -1.93
C LYS A 227 -5.47 -24.57 -1.32
N THR A 228 -5.56 -25.12 -0.11
CA THR A 228 -6.83 -25.31 0.60
C THR A 228 -7.50 -23.98 0.92
N LEU A 229 -6.71 -22.96 1.26
CA LEU A 229 -7.20 -21.58 1.46
C LEU A 229 -7.82 -21.05 0.17
N ARG A 230 -7.14 -21.15 -0.96
CA ARG A 230 -7.63 -20.67 -2.27
C ARG A 230 -8.87 -21.42 -2.69
N ASP A 231 -8.86 -22.76 -2.63
CA ASP A 231 -10.00 -23.59 -3.03
C ASP A 231 -11.25 -23.28 -2.21
N SER A 232 -11.08 -22.98 -0.91
CA SER A 232 -12.17 -22.56 -0.05
C SER A 232 -12.66 -21.14 -0.37
N PHE A 233 -11.74 -20.24 -0.71
CA PHE A 233 -12.08 -18.89 -1.13
C PHE A 233 -12.86 -18.89 -2.45
N GLU A 234 -12.47 -19.72 -3.42
CA GLU A 234 -13.15 -19.81 -4.70
C GLU A 234 -14.56 -20.41 -4.56
N LYS A 235 -14.78 -21.36 -3.64
CA LYS A 235 -16.13 -21.85 -3.32
C LYS A 235 -17.03 -20.74 -2.78
N MET A 236 -16.47 -19.74 -2.08
CA MET A 236 -17.24 -18.61 -1.56
C MET A 236 -17.68 -17.60 -2.64
N ASN A 237 -17.10 -17.66 -3.85
CA ASN A 237 -17.52 -16.80 -4.97
C ASN A 237 -18.98 -17.00 -5.35
N TYR A 238 -19.55 -18.18 -5.09
CA TYR A 238 -20.97 -18.46 -5.31
C TYR A 238 -21.90 -17.47 -4.57
N PHE A 239 -21.52 -17.07 -3.36
CA PHE A 239 -22.33 -16.15 -2.54
C PHE A 239 -22.20 -14.68 -2.95
N LYS A 240 -21.28 -14.37 -3.88
CA LYS A 240 -21.03 -12.99 -4.36
C LYS A 240 -20.80 -11.99 -3.22
N PHE A 241 -20.10 -12.41 -2.16
CA PHE A 241 -19.67 -11.47 -1.13
C PHE A 241 -18.74 -10.41 -1.73
N GLU A 242 -19.07 -9.15 -1.52
CA GLU A 242 -18.28 -8.03 -2.07
C GLU A 242 -16.91 -7.89 -1.41
N ASN A 243 -16.74 -8.32 -0.16
CA ASN A 243 -15.58 -8.04 0.67
C ASN A 243 -15.12 -9.27 1.46
N LEU A 244 -14.73 -10.34 0.75
CA LEU A 244 -13.98 -11.42 1.39
C LEU A 244 -12.56 -10.93 1.68
N GLU A 245 -12.10 -11.07 2.91
CA GLU A 245 -10.76 -10.68 3.32
C GLU A 245 -9.97 -11.91 3.80
N ILE A 246 -8.72 -11.99 3.37
CA ILE A 246 -7.80 -13.01 3.88
C ILE A 246 -7.00 -12.38 5.02
N ILE A 247 -7.13 -12.93 6.22
CA ILE A 247 -6.44 -12.44 7.41
C ILE A 247 -5.44 -13.47 7.91
N LYS A 248 -4.27 -12.98 8.29
CA LYS A 248 -3.23 -13.82 8.92
C LYS A 248 -3.62 -14.06 10.39
N ASN A 249 -3.58 -15.33 10.81
CA ASN A 249 -3.75 -15.65 12.22
C ASN A 249 -2.43 -15.38 12.96
N VAL A 250 -2.52 -14.66 14.06
CA VAL A 250 -1.36 -14.26 14.88
C VAL A 250 -1.17 -15.22 16.03
#